data_e08aecedd5e730896fcdfd3241a3c5f7
#
_entry.id   e08aecedd5e730896fcdfd3241a3c5f7
#
_cell.length_a   1.000
_cell.length_b   1.000
_cell.length_c   1.000
_cell.angle_alpha   90.00
_cell.angle_beta   90.00
_cell.angle_gamma   90.00
#
_symmetry.space_group_name_H-M   'P 1'
#
loop_
_entity.id
_entity.type
_entity.pdbx_description
1 polymer ?
#
loop_
_entity_poly.entity_id
_entity_poly.type
_entity_poly.pdbx_seq_one_letter_code
_entity_poly.pdbx_strand_id
1 'polypeptide(L)' 'MHRDSPPPLEYELVRSRRRSLEVRVRVDGSVQVRAPLRLAAYRVEAFVDSRRDWIRDQQ' A
#
# COMPACT_ATOMS: atom_id res chain seq x y z
N MET A 1 -9.50 4.37 -26.49
CA MET A 1 -9.34 3.26 -25.92
C MET A 1 -9.17 3.41 -24.51
N HIS A 2 -9.50 2.58 -23.80
CA HIS A 2 -9.32 2.73 -22.49
C HIS A 2 -8.83 1.48 -21.93
N ARG A 3 -8.46 1.44 -20.76
CA ARG A 3 -7.92 0.34 -20.27
C ARG A 3 -8.73 -0.15 -19.20
N ASP A 4 -8.63 -1.35 -18.90
CA ASP A 4 -9.38 -1.97 -17.88
C ASP A 4 -8.65 -2.05 -16.58
N SER A 5 -7.56 -1.36 -16.45
CA SER A 5 -6.81 -1.36 -15.21
C SER A 5 -7.62 -0.68 -14.12
N PRO A 6 -7.64 -1.22 -12.92
CA PRO A 6 -8.31 -0.53 -11.82
C PRO A 6 -7.54 0.74 -11.47
N PRO A 7 -8.20 1.72 -10.87
CA PRO A 7 -7.51 2.91 -10.46
C PRO A 7 -6.42 2.58 -9.43
N PRO A 8 -5.37 3.38 -9.36
CA PRO A 8 -4.32 3.14 -8.39
C PRO A 8 -4.88 3.21 -6.98
N LEU A 9 -4.37 2.38 -6.12
CA LEU A 9 -4.75 2.39 -4.73
C LEU A 9 -4.01 3.53 -4.06
N GLU A 10 -4.75 4.43 -3.40
CA GLU A 10 -4.14 5.54 -2.72
C GLU A 10 -3.82 5.18 -1.29
N TYR A 11 -2.66 5.57 -0.83
CA TYR A 11 -2.25 5.28 0.53
C TYR A 11 -1.23 6.30 1.00
N GLU A 12 -1.13 6.41 2.32
CA GLU A 12 -0.12 7.23 2.95
C GLU A 12 1.11 6.36 3.18
N LEU A 13 2.28 6.81 2.76
CA LEU A 13 3.51 6.05 2.96
C LEU A 13 4.30 6.68 4.10
N VAL A 14 4.56 5.89 5.13
CA VAL A 14 5.35 6.33 6.28
C VAL A 14 6.61 5.49 6.34
N ARG A 15 7.76 6.12 6.29
CA ARG A 15 9.02 5.41 6.38
C ARG A 15 9.64 5.60 7.75
N SER A 16 10.24 4.56 8.28
CA SER A 16 10.87 4.63 9.58
C SER A 16 11.94 3.55 9.68
N ARG A 17 12.61 3.53 10.82
CA ARG A 17 13.65 2.53 11.07
C ARG A 17 12.99 1.23 11.47
N ARG A 18 12.46 0.54 10.49
CA ARG A 18 11.84 -0.75 10.75
C ARG A 18 12.34 -1.71 9.69
N ARG A 19 12.14 -3.00 9.91
CA ARG A 19 12.65 -4.00 9.00
C ARG A 19 11.62 -4.60 8.09
N SER A 20 10.35 -4.33 8.33
CA SER A 20 9.31 -4.98 7.57
C SER A 20 8.32 -3.98 7.03
N LEU A 21 7.52 -4.44 6.08
CA LEU A 21 6.42 -3.66 5.53
C LEU A 21 5.14 -4.00 6.28
N GLU A 22 4.28 -3.01 6.41
CA GLU A 22 3.00 -3.20 7.08
C GLU A 22 1.95 -2.36 6.36
N VAL A 23 0.75 -2.92 6.19
CA VAL A 23 -0.38 -2.18 5.65
C VAL A 23 -1.45 -2.11 6.72
N ARG A 24 -1.99 -0.92 6.93
CA ARG A 24 -3.09 -0.70 7.85
C ARG A 24 -4.25 -0.07 7.12
N VAL A 25 -5.46 -0.56 7.39
CA VAL A 25 -6.67 0.08 6.87
C VAL A 25 -7.40 0.63 8.08
N ARG A 26 -7.64 1.94 8.06
CA ARG A 26 -8.29 2.61 9.19
C ARG A 26 -9.80 2.47 9.08
N VAL A 27 -10.46 2.84 10.16
CA VAL A 27 -11.91 2.74 10.24
C VAL A 27 -12.59 3.55 9.13
N ASP A 28 -12.00 4.68 8.74
CA ASP A 28 -12.59 5.51 7.70
C ASP A 28 -12.26 5.01 6.30
N GLY A 29 -11.59 3.88 6.18
CA GLY A 29 -11.24 3.31 4.89
C GLY A 29 -9.90 3.76 4.33
N SER A 30 -9.23 4.70 4.99
CA SER A 30 -7.93 5.16 4.50
C SER A 30 -6.88 4.11 4.74
N VAL A 31 -5.84 4.12 3.92
CA VAL A 31 -4.80 3.11 3.93
C VAL A 31 -3.46 3.75 4.27
N GLN A 32 -2.73 3.13 5.17
CA GLN A 32 -1.39 3.57 5.52
C GLN A 32 -0.43 2.40 5.31
N VAL A 33 0.69 2.68 4.66
CA VAL A 33 1.75 1.68 4.46
C VAL A 33 2.97 2.15 5.23
N ARG A 34 3.53 1.27 6.05
CA ARG A 34 4.73 1.58 6.81
C ARG A 34 5.87 0.75 6.25
N ALA A 35 6.97 1.41 5.94
CA ALA A 35 8.07 0.78 5.23
C ALA A 35 9.42 1.17 5.83
N PRO A 36 10.45 0.33 5.61
CA PRO A 36 11.80 0.71 6.00
C PRO A 36 12.28 1.95 5.25
N LEU A 37 13.15 2.70 5.90
CA LEU A 37 13.65 3.96 5.34
C LEU A 37 14.27 3.80 3.97
N ARG A 38 15.01 2.72 3.76
CA ARG A 38 15.79 2.57 2.54
C ARG A 38 15.22 1.58 1.54
N LEU A 39 14.03 1.11 1.78
CA LEU A 39 13.44 0.17 0.85
C LEU A 39 13.07 0.90 -0.43
N ALA A 40 13.41 0.31 -1.58
CA ALA A 40 13.13 0.93 -2.86
C ALA A 40 11.63 1.11 -3.06
N ALA A 41 11.25 2.24 -3.69
CA ALA A 41 9.84 2.55 -3.88
C ALA A 41 9.12 1.46 -4.67
N TYR A 42 9.78 0.87 -5.67
CA TYR A 42 9.09 -0.16 -6.46
C TYR A 42 8.77 -1.39 -5.63
N ARG A 43 9.54 -1.65 -4.57
CA ARG A 43 9.24 -2.77 -3.69
C ARG A 43 8.02 -2.48 -2.83
N VAL A 44 7.88 -1.23 -2.40
CA VAL A 44 6.69 -0.82 -1.65
C VAL A 44 5.46 -0.97 -2.53
N GLU A 45 5.56 -0.52 -3.78
CA GLU A 45 4.44 -0.61 -4.70
C GLU A 45 4.07 -2.06 -5.00
N ALA A 46 5.06 -2.91 -5.19
CA ALA A 46 4.81 -4.32 -5.44
C ALA A 46 4.11 -4.97 -4.24
N PHE A 47 4.54 -4.61 -3.04
CA PHE A 47 3.93 -5.14 -1.84
C PHE A 47 2.46 -4.73 -1.73
N VAL A 48 2.19 -3.43 -1.95
CA VAL A 48 0.83 -2.93 -1.88
C VAL A 48 -0.04 -3.60 -2.95
N ASP A 49 0.51 -3.74 -4.14
CA ASP A 49 -0.23 -4.34 -5.23
C ASP A 49 -0.56 -5.81 -4.93
N SER A 50 0.35 -6.53 -4.29
CA SER A 50 0.09 -7.91 -3.94
C SER A 50 -0.97 -8.06 -2.86
N ARG A 51 -1.28 -6.97 -2.14
CA ARG A 51 -2.29 -6.98 -1.09
C ARG A 51 -3.56 -6.24 -1.48
N ARG A 52 -3.67 -5.86 -2.74
CA ARG A 52 -4.76 -5.01 -3.19
C ARG A 52 -6.14 -5.57 -2.84
N ASP A 53 -6.35 -6.85 -3.08
CA ASP A 53 -7.65 -7.45 -2.81
C ASP A 53 -7.95 -7.48 -1.33
N TRP A 54 -6.94 -7.82 -0.53
CA TRP A 54 -7.12 -7.82 0.91
C TRP A 54 -7.47 -6.42 1.43
N ILE A 55 -6.78 -5.40 0.91
CA ILE A 55 -7.03 -4.03 1.33
C ILE A 55 -8.47 -3.62 1.01
N ARG A 56 -8.92 -3.95 -0.19
CA ARG A 56 -10.30 -3.61 -0.57
C ARG A 56 -11.31 -4.29 0.32
N ASP A 57 -11.04 -5.53 0.70
CA ASP A 57 -11.95 -6.24 1.59
C ASP A 57 -12.01 -5.56 2.96
N GLN A 58 -10.92 -4.95 3.40
CA GLN A 58 -10.90 -4.29 4.69
C GLN A 58 -11.55 -2.90 4.65
N GLN A 59 -11.62 -2.31 3.48
CA GLN A 59 -12.25 -1.02 3.35
C GLN A 59 -13.75 -1.14 3.39
#